data_2f6cea6af7d3d4f16c90caf1d89a9c54
#
_entry.id   2f6cea6af7d3d4f16c90caf1d89a9c54
#
_cell.length_a   1.000
_cell.length_b   1.000
_cell.length_c   1.000
_cell.angle_alpha   90.00
_cell.angle_beta   90.00
_cell.angle_gamma   90.00
#
_symmetry.space_group_name_H-M   'P 1'
#
loop_
_entity.id
_entity.type
_entity.pdbx_description
1 polymer ?
#
loop_
_entity_poly.entity_id
_entity_poly.type
_entity_poly.pdbx_seq_one_letter_code
_entity_poly.pdbx_strand_id
1 'polypeptide(L)'
;STDTGHPLRDSRGLDVPRTAATFRYFGGMADKYQGSVVPVDAGFLNYVTRQPIGVAGQIVPWNFPLMFTSWKMGPALAAGNTVVLKPSEIVPLSTLRIAELMAEVGFPPGVVNVVVGYGHTAGARIAEHPGIGKVSFTGSTNTGRSVVAASAGNLKRVQLELGGKGANVVFPDADLAAAVNGSAFAIFHNQGQACIAGSRLLLHESIADEFLDRFLGLAESIRIGDPLDPTTEMGPLTSPMHRDR
;
A
#
# COMPACT_ATOMS: atom_id res chain seq x y z
N SER A 1 13.52 2.91 7.31
CA SER A 1 13.57 4.04 8.27
C SER A 1 14.01 5.33 7.60
N THR A 2 15.23 5.41 7.06
CA THR A 2 15.78 6.65 6.48
C THR A 2 14.94 7.26 5.35
N ASP A 3 14.30 6.43 4.54
CA ASP A 3 13.49 6.87 3.39
C ASP A 3 12.13 7.47 3.83
N THR A 4 11.53 6.94 4.89
CA THR A 4 10.14 7.23 5.26
C THR A 4 9.94 7.90 6.62
N GLY A 5 10.94 7.86 7.49
CA GLY A 5 10.79 8.25 8.89
C GLY A 5 10.18 7.15 9.79
N HIS A 6 9.87 5.96 9.26
CA HIS A 6 9.38 4.85 10.09
C HIS A 6 10.41 4.44 11.13
N PRO A 7 10.02 4.22 12.40
CA PRO A 7 10.91 3.69 13.41
C PRO A 7 11.57 2.39 12.96
N LEU A 8 12.79 2.17 13.38
CA LEU A 8 13.58 0.99 13.03
C LEU A 8 12.86 -0.32 13.40
N ARG A 9 12.13 -0.32 14.53
CA ARG A 9 11.32 -1.47 14.96
C ARG A 9 10.23 -1.81 13.93
N ASP A 10 9.56 -0.80 13.35
CA ASP A 10 8.48 -1.00 12.37
C ASP A 10 9.04 -1.41 11.01
N SER A 11 10.14 -0.79 10.58
CA SER A 11 10.81 -1.18 9.34
C SER A 11 11.31 -2.64 9.39
N ARG A 12 11.89 -3.08 10.51
CA ARG A 12 12.40 -4.45 10.70
C ARG A 12 11.30 -5.46 11.03
N GLY A 13 10.31 -5.06 11.83
CA GLY A 13 9.25 -5.96 12.31
C GLY A 13 8.05 -6.07 11.37
N LEU A 14 7.80 -5.07 10.53
CA LEU A 14 6.62 -4.98 9.70
C LEU A 14 6.96 -4.80 8.21
N ASP A 15 7.59 -3.67 7.82
CA ASP A 15 7.70 -3.28 6.41
C ASP A 15 8.48 -4.31 5.59
N VAL A 16 9.69 -4.67 6.02
CA VAL A 16 10.55 -5.63 5.29
C VAL A 16 9.98 -7.06 5.34
N PRO A 17 9.58 -7.61 6.50
CA PRO A 17 9.00 -8.94 6.56
C PRO A 17 7.71 -9.09 5.76
N ARG A 18 6.82 -8.12 5.80
CA ARG A 18 5.57 -8.13 5.02
C ARG A 18 5.83 -8.05 3.53
N THR A 19 6.78 -7.22 3.10
CA THR A 19 7.21 -7.13 1.70
C THR A 19 7.73 -8.48 1.20
N ALA A 20 8.62 -9.11 1.95
CA ALA A 20 9.16 -10.42 1.62
C ALA A 20 8.07 -11.52 1.61
N ALA A 21 7.18 -11.53 2.59
CA ALA A 21 6.06 -12.47 2.67
C ALA A 21 5.11 -12.31 1.47
N THR A 22 4.84 -11.09 1.03
CA THR A 22 4.01 -10.81 -0.15
C THR A 22 4.62 -11.40 -1.42
N PHE A 23 5.91 -11.18 -1.67
CA PHE A 23 6.58 -11.75 -2.83
C PHE A 23 6.61 -13.29 -2.77
N ARG A 24 6.87 -13.89 -1.61
CA ARG A 24 6.79 -15.36 -1.44
C ARG A 24 5.39 -15.89 -1.73
N TYR A 25 4.35 -15.23 -1.21
CA TYR A 25 2.96 -15.63 -1.45
C TYR A 25 2.63 -15.62 -2.94
N PHE A 26 2.87 -14.52 -3.63
CA PHE A 26 2.56 -14.42 -5.06
C PHE A 26 3.48 -15.26 -5.94
N GLY A 27 4.74 -15.46 -5.56
CA GLY A 27 5.63 -16.42 -6.21
C GLY A 27 5.06 -17.85 -6.16
N GLY A 28 4.52 -18.25 -4.99
CA GLY A 28 3.84 -19.53 -4.82
C GLY A 28 2.48 -19.63 -5.53
N MET A 29 1.93 -18.53 -6.04
CA MET A 29 0.65 -18.50 -6.79
C MET A 29 0.83 -18.56 -8.31
N ALA A 30 2.04 -18.38 -8.83
CA ALA A 30 2.29 -18.25 -10.27
C ALA A 30 1.83 -19.46 -11.10
N ASP A 31 1.96 -20.67 -10.57
CA ASP A 31 1.51 -21.92 -11.18
C ASP A 31 0.09 -22.36 -10.77
N LYS A 32 -0.63 -21.58 -9.95
CA LYS A 32 -1.93 -21.94 -9.38
C LYS A 32 -3.11 -21.12 -9.95
N TYR A 33 -2.83 -20.22 -10.87
CA TYR A 33 -3.85 -19.36 -11.45
C TYR A 33 -4.49 -20.02 -12.67
N GLN A 34 -5.38 -20.97 -12.41
CA GLN A 34 -5.97 -21.84 -13.42
C GLN A 34 -7.17 -21.21 -14.12
N GLY A 35 -7.47 -21.70 -15.34
CA GLY A 35 -8.74 -21.50 -16.02
C GLY A 35 -9.81 -22.47 -15.54
N SER A 36 -10.92 -22.56 -16.28
CA SER A 36 -12.01 -23.48 -16.01
C SER A 36 -12.63 -24.01 -17.29
N VAL A 37 -13.20 -25.22 -17.21
CA VAL A 37 -14.07 -25.76 -18.26
C VAL A 37 -15.50 -25.60 -17.80
N VAL A 38 -16.33 -25.01 -18.67
CA VAL A 38 -17.75 -24.75 -18.39
C VAL A 38 -18.58 -25.84 -19.08
N PRO A 39 -19.43 -26.60 -18.38
CA PRO A 39 -20.32 -27.56 -18.99
C PRO A 39 -21.28 -26.88 -19.98
N VAL A 40 -21.38 -27.43 -21.19
CA VAL A 40 -22.28 -27.00 -22.26
C VAL A 40 -22.82 -28.22 -22.99
N ASP A 41 -23.79 -28.02 -23.87
CA ASP A 41 -24.42 -29.09 -24.65
C ASP A 41 -23.41 -29.89 -25.51
N ALA A 42 -23.79 -31.11 -25.83
CA ALA A 42 -22.94 -32.02 -26.60
C ALA A 42 -22.55 -31.42 -27.97
N GLY A 43 -21.28 -31.55 -28.29
CA GLY A 43 -20.67 -31.01 -29.52
C GLY A 43 -19.94 -29.69 -29.36
N PHE A 44 -19.94 -29.08 -28.17
CA PHE A 44 -19.19 -27.86 -27.87
C PHE A 44 -18.20 -28.09 -26.74
N LEU A 45 -17.07 -27.37 -26.80
CA LEU A 45 -16.10 -27.23 -25.72
C LEU A 45 -16.02 -25.75 -25.32
N ASN A 46 -16.42 -25.45 -24.09
CA ASN A 46 -16.32 -24.12 -23.52
C ASN A 46 -15.29 -24.10 -22.39
N TYR A 47 -14.25 -23.27 -22.53
CA TYR A 47 -13.24 -23.12 -21.50
C TYR A 47 -12.82 -21.66 -21.33
N VAL A 48 -12.42 -21.32 -20.12
CA VAL A 48 -11.92 -20.00 -19.76
C VAL A 48 -10.40 -20.11 -19.59
N THR A 49 -9.66 -19.27 -20.30
CA THR A 49 -8.23 -19.09 -20.10
C THR A 49 -7.95 -17.80 -19.36
N ARG A 50 -6.88 -17.78 -18.59
CA ARG A 50 -6.37 -16.56 -17.97
C ARG A 50 -5.11 -16.14 -18.69
N GLN A 51 -5.07 -14.85 -19.09
CA GLN A 51 -3.96 -14.30 -19.84
C GLN A 51 -3.46 -13.02 -19.18
N PRO A 52 -2.14 -12.73 -19.28
CA PRO A 52 -1.60 -11.44 -18.85
C PRO A 52 -2.31 -10.28 -19.56
N ILE A 53 -2.51 -9.18 -18.84
CA ILE A 53 -3.01 -7.93 -19.42
C ILE A 53 -1.96 -7.26 -20.31
N GLY A 54 -0.68 -7.60 -20.11
CA GLY A 54 0.48 -7.01 -20.77
C GLY A 54 1.23 -6.08 -19.81
N VAL A 55 1.19 -4.76 -20.03
CA VAL A 55 1.88 -3.79 -19.18
C VAL A 55 0.95 -3.29 -18.08
N ALA A 56 1.36 -3.47 -16.82
CA ALA A 56 0.71 -2.94 -15.64
C ALA A 56 1.41 -1.66 -15.16
N GLY A 57 0.73 -0.53 -15.27
CA GLY A 57 1.17 0.74 -14.66
C GLY A 57 0.84 0.76 -13.17
N GLN A 58 1.81 1.10 -12.34
CA GLN A 58 1.66 1.09 -10.88
C GLN A 58 2.16 2.41 -10.29
N ILE A 59 1.33 3.05 -9.47
CA ILE A 59 1.68 4.31 -8.81
C ILE A 59 1.48 4.09 -7.32
N VAL A 60 2.58 4.20 -6.56
CA VAL A 60 2.59 3.95 -5.12
C VAL A 60 2.83 5.23 -4.32
N PRO A 61 2.21 5.34 -3.14
CA PRO A 61 2.33 6.49 -2.27
C PRO A 61 3.61 6.44 -1.41
N TRP A 62 3.74 7.45 -0.58
CA TRP A 62 4.90 7.70 0.27
C TRP A 62 4.85 7.03 1.65
N ASN A 63 3.66 6.64 2.13
CA ASN A 63 3.50 6.21 3.52
C ASN A 63 3.96 4.77 3.81
N PHE A 64 3.88 3.85 2.86
CA PHE A 64 4.38 2.46 2.97
C PHE A 64 4.99 1.99 1.63
N PRO A 65 6.07 2.62 1.16
CA PRO A 65 6.57 2.41 -0.20
C PRO A 65 6.95 0.95 -0.49
N LEU A 66 7.63 0.26 0.43
CA LEU A 66 7.99 -1.16 0.28
C LEU A 66 6.76 -2.07 0.16
N MET A 67 5.81 -1.92 1.08
CA MET A 67 4.62 -2.75 1.09
C MET A 67 3.76 -2.52 -0.15
N PHE A 68 3.48 -1.27 -0.53
CA PHE A 68 2.70 -0.98 -1.72
C PHE A 68 3.39 -1.42 -3.01
N THR A 69 4.72 -1.33 -3.08
CA THR A 69 5.49 -1.90 -4.19
C THR A 69 5.24 -3.40 -4.30
N SER A 70 5.36 -4.15 -3.22
CA SER A 70 5.16 -5.61 -3.24
C SER A 70 3.70 -6.00 -3.50
N TRP A 71 2.73 -5.29 -2.94
CA TRP A 71 1.29 -5.57 -3.12
C TRP A 71 0.80 -5.34 -4.54
N LYS A 72 1.45 -4.44 -5.28
CA LYS A 72 1.12 -4.20 -6.70
C LYS A 72 1.98 -5.06 -7.63
N MET A 73 3.27 -5.14 -7.38
CA MET A 73 4.22 -5.85 -8.24
C MET A 73 4.06 -7.37 -8.16
N GLY A 74 3.92 -7.93 -6.94
CA GLY A 74 3.80 -9.36 -6.72
C GLY A 74 2.69 -10.03 -7.55
N PRO A 75 1.43 -9.62 -7.43
CA PRO A 75 0.33 -10.20 -8.21
C PRO A 75 0.46 -9.92 -9.72
N ALA A 76 1.01 -8.78 -10.13
CA ALA A 76 1.20 -8.47 -11.53
C ALA A 76 2.21 -9.43 -12.19
N LEU A 77 3.35 -9.66 -11.55
CA LEU A 77 4.39 -10.57 -12.02
C LEU A 77 3.91 -12.03 -11.99
N ALA A 78 3.25 -12.45 -10.90
CA ALA A 78 2.70 -13.80 -10.80
C ALA A 78 1.67 -14.12 -11.90
N ALA A 79 0.95 -13.11 -12.39
CA ALA A 79 0.01 -13.23 -13.50
C ALA A 79 0.67 -13.04 -14.88
N GLY A 80 2.02 -13.01 -14.97
CA GLY A 80 2.77 -12.92 -16.23
C GLY A 80 2.83 -11.53 -16.87
N ASN A 81 2.52 -10.46 -16.13
CA ASN A 81 2.57 -9.09 -16.65
C ASN A 81 3.97 -8.47 -16.51
N THR A 82 4.26 -7.49 -17.34
CA THR A 82 5.36 -6.55 -17.11
C THR A 82 4.88 -5.34 -16.33
N VAL A 83 5.80 -4.66 -15.64
CA VAL A 83 5.46 -3.59 -14.70
C VAL A 83 6.21 -2.32 -15.03
N VAL A 84 5.49 -1.20 -15.05
CA VAL A 84 6.04 0.16 -14.98
C VAL A 84 5.55 0.79 -13.69
N LEU A 85 6.44 0.94 -12.71
CA LEU A 85 6.10 1.42 -11.39
C LEU A 85 6.71 2.79 -11.13
N LYS A 86 5.88 3.73 -10.65
CA LYS A 86 6.30 5.04 -10.17
C LYS A 86 6.16 5.10 -8.65
N PRO A 87 7.26 5.16 -7.89
CA PRO A 87 7.22 5.48 -6.47
C PRO A 87 6.88 6.95 -6.23
N SER A 88 6.54 7.30 -5.00
CA SER A 88 6.49 8.70 -4.61
C SER A 88 7.87 9.34 -4.75
N GLU A 89 7.91 10.57 -5.26
CA GLU A 89 9.14 11.35 -5.47
C GLU A 89 9.87 11.68 -4.17
N ILE A 90 9.17 11.68 -3.03
CA ILE A 90 9.75 12.00 -1.72
C ILE A 90 10.35 10.79 -1.00
N VAL A 91 10.00 9.56 -1.40
CA VAL A 91 10.50 8.31 -0.80
C VAL A 91 10.75 7.23 -1.85
N PRO A 92 11.62 7.45 -2.83
CA PRO A 92 11.83 6.50 -3.93
C PRO A 92 12.84 5.39 -3.60
N LEU A 93 13.72 5.57 -2.59
CA LEU A 93 14.93 4.78 -2.42
C LEU A 93 14.65 3.30 -2.13
N SER A 94 13.70 3.02 -1.26
CA SER A 94 13.33 1.65 -0.93
C SER A 94 12.74 0.89 -2.12
N THR A 95 11.96 1.57 -2.97
CA THR A 95 11.43 0.98 -4.21
C THR A 95 12.51 0.75 -5.26
N LEU A 96 13.46 1.68 -5.40
CA LEU A 96 14.62 1.51 -6.27
C LEU A 96 15.46 0.30 -5.83
N ARG A 97 15.68 0.13 -4.52
CA ARG A 97 16.38 -1.06 -4.01
C ARG A 97 15.67 -2.37 -4.34
N ILE A 98 14.34 -2.40 -4.35
CA ILE A 98 13.58 -3.58 -4.82
C ILE A 98 13.86 -3.86 -6.30
N ALA A 99 13.92 -2.82 -7.15
CA ALA A 99 14.23 -3.01 -8.57
C ALA A 99 15.64 -3.57 -8.80
N GLU A 100 16.64 -3.11 -8.02
CA GLU A 100 17.99 -3.66 -8.04
C GLU A 100 17.99 -5.14 -7.63
N LEU A 101 17.32 -5.48 -6.52
CA LEU A 101 17.19 -6.86 -6.07
C LEU A 101 16.50 -7.76 -7.11
N MET A 102 15.48 -7.24 -7.83
CA MET A 102 14.85 -7.98 -8.94
C MET A 102 15.84 -8.29 -10.05
N ALA A 103 16.71 -7.33 -10.41
CA ALA A 103 17.77 -7.56 -11.38
C ALA A 103 18.82 -8.57 -10.88
N GLU A 104 19.25 -8.44 -9.62
CA GLU A 104 20.21 -9.36 -8.98
C GLU A 104 19.73 -10.83 -8.98
N VAL A 105 18.43 -11.07 -8.77
CA VAL A 105 17.84 -12.42 -8.78
C VAL A 105 17.47 -12.91 -10.18
N GLY A 106 17.79 -12.15 -11.24
CA GLY A 106 17.69 -12.59 -12.63
C GLY A 106 16.35 -12.34 -13.31
N PHE A 107 15.54 -11.38 -12.85
CA PHE A 107 14.38 -10.96 -13.66
C PHE A 107 14.87 -10.41 -15.00
N PRO A 108 14.26 -10.84 -16.14
CA PRO A 108 14.68 -10.37 -17.44
C PRO A 108 14.55 -8.84 -17.58
N PRO A 109 15.48 -8.17 -18.30
CA PRO A 109 15.37 -6.75 -18.58
C PRO A 109 14.01 -6.40 -19.21
N GLY A 110 13.40 -5.29 -18.75
CA GLY A 110 12.11 -4.83 -19.23
C GLY A 110 10.88 -5.45 -18.54
N VAL A 111 11.04 -6.49 -17.73
CA VAL A 111 9.92 -7.06 -16.93
C VAL A 111 9.53 -6.13 -15.79
N VAL A 112 10.50 -5.58 -15.06
CA VAL A 112 10.29 -4.62 -13.97
C VAL A 112 11.00 -3.32 -14.32
N ASN A 113 10.23 -2.24 -14.39
CA ASN A 113 10.73 -0.91 -14.72
C ASN A 113 10.26 0.08 -13.65
N VAL A 114 11.19 0.75 -12.99
CA VAL A 114 10.88 1.80 -12.00
C VAL A 114 11.21 3.16 -12.59
N VAL A 115 10.23 4.05 -12.62
CA VAL A 115 10.34 5.40 -13.17
C VAL A 115 10.15 6.42 -12.05
N VAL A 116 11.21 7.11 -11.68
CA VAL A 116 11.14 8.21 -10.71
C VAL A 116 10.73 9.49 -11.43
N GLY A 117 9.84 10.26 -10.80
CA GLY A 117 9.35 11.53 -11.35
C GLY A 117 8.13 12.04 -10.60
N TYR A 118 7.71 13.25 -10.93
CA TYR A 118 6.55 13.86 -10.29
C TYR A 118 5.22 13.21 -10.69
N GLY A 119 4.23 13.29 -9.79
CA GLY A 119 2.90 12.75 -10.04
C GLY A 119 2.23 13.32 -11.29
N HIS A 120 2.32 14.65 -11.48
CA HIS A 120 1.72 15.36 -12.60
C HIS A 120 2.44 15.18 -13.95
N THR A 121 3.61 14.57 -13.97
CA THR A 121 4.35 14.23 -15.20
C THR A 121 4.40 12.72 -15.41
N ALA A 122 5.30 12.01 -14.71
CA ALA A 122 5.47 10.57 -14.87
C ALA A 122 4.21 9.77 -14.48
N GLY A 123 3.54 10.18 -13.36
CA GLY A 123 2.29 9.55 -12.92
C GLY A 123 1.15 9.74 -13.92
N ALA A 124 0.94 10.97 -14.40
CA ALA A 124 -0.06 11.28 -15.41
C ALA A 124 0.21 10.50 -16.71
N ARG A 125 1.48 10.43 -17.14
CA ARG A 125 1.83 9.69 -18.35
C ARG A 125 1.57 8.20 -18.25
N ILE A 126 1.76 7.58 -17.09
CA ILE A 126 1.39 6.17 -16.84
C ILE A 126 -0.13 5.99 -16.98
N ALA A 127 -0.92 6.92 -16.42
CA ALA A 127 -2.38 6.84 -16.50
C ALA A 127 -2.91 7.00 -17.94
N GLU A 128 -2.32 7.87 -18.74
CA GLU A 128 -2.73 8.15 -20.13
C GLU A 128 -2.24 7.13 -21.14
N HIS A 129 -1.10 6.49 -20.89
CA HIS A 129 -0.34 5.79 -21.93
C HIS A 129 -1.15 4.64 -22.57
N PRO A 130 -1.34 4.61 -23.91
CA PRO A 130 -2.18 3.62 -24.59
C PRO A 130 -1.64 2.18 -24.50
N GLY A 131 -0.32 2.00 -24.36
CA GLY A 131 0.33 0.70 -24.20
C GLY A 131 0.22 0.10 -22.79
N ILE A 132 -0.41 0.79 -21.83
CA ILE A 132 -0.67 0.28 -20.48
C ILE A 132 -2.11 -0.26 -20.43
N GLY A 133 -2.26 -1.55 -20.14
CA GLY A 133 -3.55 -2.24 -20.07
C GLY A 133 -4.27 -2.12 -18.74
N LYS A 134 -3.54 -1.83 -17.65
CA LYS A 134 -4.11 -1.62 -16.31
C LYS A 134 -3.28 -0.59 -15.56
N VAL A 135 -3.96 0.29 -14.78
CA VAL A 135 -3.32 1.15 -13.78
C VAL A 135 -3.78 0.75 -12.39
N SER A 136 -2.83 0.56 -11.49
CA SER A 136 -3.07 0.38 -10.05
C SER A 136 -2.48 1.58 -9.31
N PHE A 137 -3.34 2.39 -8.72
CA PHE A 137 -2.99 3.62 -8.01
C PHE A 137 -3.31 3.49 -6.53
N THR A 138 -2.42 3.96 -5.68
CA THR A 138 -2.69 4.21 -4.26
C THR A 138 -2.28 5.64 -3.93
N GLY A 139 -3.18 6.42 -3.32
CA GLY A 139 -2.92 7.82 -2.96
C GLY A 139 -4.18 8.59 -2.59
N SER A 140 -4.20 9.91 -2.86
CA SER A 140 -5.34 10.76 -2.54
C SER A 140 -6.54 10.51 -3.44
N THR A 141 -7.75 10.73 -2.90
CA THR A 141 -9.01 10.63 -3.67
C THR A 141 -9.03 11.56 -4.88
N ASN A 142 -8.51 12.78 -4.74
CA ASN A 142 -8.46 13.74 -5.85
C ASN A 142 -7.56 13.25 -6.99
N THR A 143 -6.37 12.74 -6.66
CA THR A 143 -5.49 12.13 -7.67
C THR A 143 -6.11 10.87 -8.28
N GLY A 144 -6.82 10.06 -7.49
CA GLY A 144 -7.56 8.89 -7.99
C GLY A 144 -8.60 9.26 -9.06
N ARG A 145 -9.35 10.33 -8.87
CA ARG A 145 -10.28 10.87 -9.89
C ARG A 145 -9.55 11.25 -11.17
N SER A 146 -8.40 11.92 -11.06
CA SER A 146 -7.58 12.29 -12.23
C SER A 146 -7.05 11.05 -12.97
N VAL A 147 -6.62 10.02 -12.22
CA VAL A 147 -6.18 8.74 -12.82
C VAL A 147 -7.30 8.06 -13.60
N VAL A 148 -8.54 8.04 -13.05
CA VAL A 148 -9.70 7.47 -13.77
C VAL A 148 -9.97 8.24 -15.06
N ALA A 149 -10.01 9.56 -14.99
CA ALA A 149 -10.25 10.41 -16.17
C ALA A 149 -9.17 10.20 -17.24
N ALA A 150 -7.91 10.19 -16.87
CA ALA A 150 -6.77 9.96 -17.77
C ALA A 150 -6.77 8.55 -18.40
N SER A 151 -7.32 7.56 -17.70
CA SER A 151 -7.37 6.17 -18.14
C SER A 151 -8.48 5.88 -19.17
N ALA A 152 -9.39 6.82 -19.40
CA ALA A 152 -10.54 6.63 -20.28
C ALA A 152 -10.14 6.46 -21.77
N GLY A 153 -8.99 7.00 -22.20
CA GLY A 153 -8.60 7.06 -23.59
C GLY A 153 -8.46 5.69 -24.29
N ASN A 154 -8.08 4.64 -23.56
CA ASN A 154 -8.01 3.27 -24.07
C ASN A 154 -8.83 2.27 -23.24
N LEU A 155 -9.71 2.76 -22.38
CA LEU A 155 -10.59 1.95 -21.52
C LEU A 155 -9.81 0.95 -20.63
N LYS A 156 -8.57 1.30 -20.24
CA LYS A 156 -7.74 0.43 -19.40
C LYS A 156 -8.40 0.16 -18.03
N ARG A 157 -8.11 -0.97 -17.46
CA ARG A 157 -8.59 -1.30 -16.10
C ARG A 157 -7.91 -0.41 -15.07
N VAL A 158 -8.69 0.10 -14.13
CA VAL A 158 -8.19 0.94 -13.03
C VAL A 158 -8.52 0.27 -11.70
N GLN A 159 -7.53 0.22 -10.82
CA GLN A 159 -7.68 -0.16 -9.42
C GLN A 159 -7.22 1.01 -8.56
N LEU A 160 -8.06 1.43 -7.62
CA LEU A 160 -7.79 2.54 -6.73
C LEU A 160 -7.80 2.08 -5.28
N GLU A 161 -6.73 2.44 -4.56
CA GLU A 161 -6.66 2.40 -3.11
C GLU A 161 -6.49 3.83 -2.61
N LEU A 162 -7.45 4.32 -1.85
CA LEU A 162 -7.56 5.73 -1.51
C LEU A 162 -7.57 5.94 0.00
N GLY A 163 -7.46 7.20 0.42
CA GLY A 163 -7.57 7.56 1.81
C GLY A 163 -9.00 7.50 2.34
N GLY A 164 -9.12 7.55 3.64
CA GLY A 164 -10.41 7.52 4.33
C GLY A 164 -10.38 8.20 5.68
N LYS A 165 -11.52 8.20 6.34
CA LYS A 165 -11.73 8.58 7.74
C LYS A 165 -12.56 7.49 8.41
N GLY A 166 -11.93 6.29 8.57
CA GLY A 166 -12.53 5.13 9.21
C GLY A 166 -13.00 5.43 10.64
N ALA A 167 -14.11 4.84 11.04
CA ALA A 167 -14.56 4.88 12.41
C ALA A 167 -13.88 3.75 13.21
N ASN A 168 -13.43 4.08 14.43
CA ASN A 168 -13.05 3.13 15.46
C ASN A 168 -14.14 3.16 16.52
N VAL A 169 -14.88 2.07 16.68
CA VAL A 169 -16.09 2.02 17.52
C VAL A 169 -15.82 1.09 18.70
N VAL A 170 -16.03 1.57 19.92
CA VAL A 170 -15.81 0.80 21.15
C VAL A 170 -17.10 0.75 21.95
N PHE A 171 -17.59 -0.47 22.18
CA PHE A 171 -18.76 -0.76 23.00
C PHE A 171 -18.38 -1.09 24.44
N PRO A 172 -19.32 -1.00 25.43
CA PRO A 172 -19.03 -1.17 26.85
C PRO A 172 -18.61 -2.59 27.26
N ASP A 173 -18.92 -3.59 26.46
CA ASP A 173 -18.54 -5.00 26.66
C ASP A 173 -17.15 -5.37 26.10
N ALA A 174 -16.43 -4.39 25.50
CA ALA A 174 -15.08 -4.60 25.02
C ALA A 174 -14.08 -4.76 26.18
N ASP A 175 -13.01 -5.55 25.95
CA ASP A 175 -11.84 -5.47 26.83
C ASP A 175 -11.20 -4.08 26.69
N LEU A 176 -11.34 -3.28 27.76
CA LEU A 176 -10.94 -1.88 27.74
C LEU A 176 -9.43 -1.69 27.49
N ALA A 177 -8.59 -2.55 28.05
CA ALA A 177 -7.14 -2.46 27.85
C ALA A 177 -6.75 -2.79 26.39
N ALA A 178 -7.34 -3.83 25.84
CA ALA A 178 -7.13 -4.18 24.43
C ALA A 178 -7.69 -3.10 23.50
N ALA A 179 -8.85 -2.53 23.79
CA ALA A 179 -9.48 -1.46 23.02
C ALA A 179 -8.65 -0.17 23.03
N VAL A 180 -8.10 0.24 24.15
CA VAL A 180 -7.19 1.40 24.27
C VAL A 180 -5.93 1.18 23.45
N ASN A 181 -5.25 0.05 23.61
CA ASN A 181 -4.04 -0.27 22.86
C ASN A 181 -4.31 -0.35 21.34
N GLY A 182 -5.40 -1.02 20.94
CA GLY A 182 -5.83 -1.12 19.55
C GLY A 182 -6.16 0.23 18.93
N SER A 183 -6.83 1.11 19.67
CA SER A 183 -7.16 2.47 19.21
C SER A 183 -5.93 3.35 19.08
N ALA A 184 -4.98 3.25 20.00
CA ALA A 184 -3.71 3.96 19.92
C ALA A 184 -2.90 3.48 18.70
N PHE A 185 -2.79 2.17 18.48
CA PHE A 185 -2.16 1.64 17.29
C PHE A 185 -2.88 2.09 16.01
N ALA A 186 -4.21 2.08 15.99
CA ALA A 186 -5.01 2.45 14.82
C ALA A 186 -4.79 3.90 14.36
N ILE A 187 -4.39 4.80 15.25
CA ILE A 187 -4.16 6.21 14.90
C ILE A 187 -2.69 6.64 14.94
N PHE A 188 -1.88 6.13 15.88
CA PHE A 188 -0.50 6.57 16.05
C PHE A 188 0.51 5.77 15.20
N HIS A 189 0.13 4.58 14.72
CA HIS A 189 0.99 3.83 13.81
C HIS A 189 1.34 4.67 12.58
N ASN A 190 2.62 4.68 12.22
CA ASN A 190 3.16 5.50 11.14
C ASN A 190 2.79 6.99 11.26
N GLN A 191 2.81 7.54 12.46
CA GLN A 191 2.47 8.96 12.74
C GLN A 191 1.07 9.36 12.25
N GLY A 192 0.12 8.42 12.23
CA GLY A 192 -1.22 8.62 11.67
C GLY A 192 -1.28 8.67 10.13
N GLN A 193 -0.15 8.45 9.46
CA GLN A 193 -0.03 8.51 8.00
C GLN A 193 -0.49 7.20 7.32
N ALA A 194 -1.64 6.67 7.73
CA ALA A 194 -2.21 5.44 7.20
C ALA A 194 -3.59 5.67 6.60
N CYS A 195 -3.85 5.10 5.43
CA CYS A 195 -5.16 5.19 4.75
C CYS A 195 -6.29 4.54 5.56
N ILE A 196 -5.95 3.56 6.41
CA ILE A 196 -6.87 2.83 7.28
C ILE A 196 -6.90 3.37 8.72
N ALA A 197 -6.25 4.51 9.01
CA ALA A 197 -6.21 5.07 10.35
C ALA A 197 -7.62 5.26 10.92
N GLY A 198 -7.84 4.80 12.16
CA GLY A 198 -9.08 4.94 12.92
C GLY A 198 -9.26 6.37 13.44
N SER A 199 -9.34 7.33 12.51
CA SER A 199 -9.27 8.77 12.79
C SER A 199 -10.55 9.36 13.41
N ARG A 200 -11.59 8.56 13.60
CA ARG A 200 -12.82 8.94 14.31
C ARG A 200 -13.08 7.90 15.40
N LEU A 201 -12.80 8.25 16.63
CA LEU A 201 -13.06 7.39 17.79
C LEU A 201 -14.50 7.64 18.29
N LEU A 202 -15.32 6.59 18.28
CA LEU A 202 -16.71 6.59 18.74
C LEU A 202 -16.78 5.69 19.97
N LEU A 203 -16.97 6.27 21.14
CA LEU A 203 -17.05 5.58 22.42
C LEU A 203 -18.49 5.53 22.91
N HIS A 204 -18.90 4.42 23.51
CA HIS A 204 -20.13 4.39 24.28
C HIS A 204 -19.98 5.27 25.52
N GLU A 205 -21.01 6.05 25.87
CA GLU A 205 -20.97 7.04 26.94
C GLU A 205 -20.49 6.48 28.26
N SER A 206 -20.93 5.27 28.63
CA SER A 206 -20.61 4.65 29.93
C SER A 206 -19.15 4.29 30.17
N ILE A 207 -18.32 4.27 29.11
CA ILE A 207 -16.88 3.94 29.16
C ILE A 207 -16.00 5.09 28.73
N ALA A 208 -16.58 6.21 28.29
CA ALA A 208 -15.84 7.28 27.61
C ALA A 208 -14.74 7.88 28.50
N ASP A 209 -15.05 8.25 29.71
CA ASP A 209 -14.10 8.91 30.63
C ASP A 209 -12.93 7.99 30.97
N GLU A 210 -13.20 6.76 31.41
CA GLU A 210 -12.15 5.79 31.74
C GLU A 210 -11.29 5.43 30.51
N PHE A 211 -11.92 5.29 29.34
CA PHE A 211 -11.20 5.03 28.09
C PHE A 211 -10.26 6.18 27.76
N LEU A 212 -10.76 7.41 27.82
CA LEU A 212 -9.98 8.61 27.46
C LEU A 212 -8.81 8.82 28.42
N ASP A 213 -8.98 8.65 29.70
CA ASP A 213 -7.89 8.74 30.68
C ASP A 213 -6.75 7.76 30.36
N ARG A 214 -7.10 6.50 30.08
CA ARG A 214 -6.11 5.47 29.71
C ARG A 214 -5.46 5.76 28.35
N PHE A 215 -6.26 6.19 27.38
CA PHE A 215 -5.79 6.50 26.03
C PHE A 215 -4.83 7.68 26.02
N LEU A 216 -5.14 8.75 26.75
CA LEU A 216 -4.27 9.93 26.89
C LEU A 216 -2.95 9.57 27.57
N GLY A 217 -2.99 8.82 28.67
CA GLY A 217 -1.78 8.35 29.34
C GLY A 217 -0.89 7.50 28.43
N LEU A 218 -1.48 6.65 27.60
CA LEU A 218 -0.74 5.89 26.59
C LEU A 218 -0.16 6.79 25.48
N ALA A 219 -0.94 7.76 24.99
CA ALA A 219 -0.49 8.70 23.97
C ALA A 219 0.71 9.54 24.43
N GLU A 220 0.66 10.03 25.67
CA GLU A 220 1.76 10.80 26.30
C GLU A 220 3.02 9.96 26.55
N SER A 221 2.90 8.65 26.68
CA SER A 221 4.03 7.76 26.90
C SER A 221 4.82 7.42 25.62
N ILE A 222 4.30 7.74 24.43
CA ILE A 222 4.93 7.43 23.16
C ILE A 222 6.26 8.19 23.01
N ARG A 223 7.36 7.46 22.84
CA ARG A 223 8.68 8.04 22.64
C ARG A 223 8.86 8.49 21.20
N ILE A 224 8.83 9.80 21.00
CA ILE A 224 9.09 10.44 19.68
C ILE A 224 10.59 10.72 19.56
N GLY A 225 11.20 10.37 18.40
CA GLY A 225 12.64 10.57 18.23
C GLY A 225 13.18 10.22 16.85
N ASP A 226 14.49 10.06 16.78
CA ASP A 226 15.20 9.61 15.59
C ASP A 226 14.70 8.21 15.18
N PRO A 227 14.24 8.02 13.93
CA PRO A 227 13.74 6.72 13.48
C PRO A 227 14.80 5.62 13.49
N LEU A 228 16.08 5.95 13.54
CA LEU A 228 17.18 4.99 13.62
C LEU A 228 17.51 4.56 15.06
N ASP A 229 17.05 5.29 16.06
CA ASP A 229 17.17 4.88 17.46
C ASP A 229 16.20 3.72 17.72
N PRO A 230 16.71 2.56 18.23
CA PRO A 230 15.86 1.39 18.51
C PRO A 230 14.81 1.63 19.59
N THR A 231 14.94 2.66 20.42
CA THR A 231 13.97 3.02 21.46
C THR A 231 12.85 3.93 20.97
N THR A 232 12.98 4.53 19.80
CA THR A 232 11.95 5.39 19.20
C THR A 232 10.71 4.59 18.84
N GLU A 233 9.55 5.10 19.25
CA GLU A 233 8.24 4.50 18.97
C GLU A 233 7.47 5.24 17.88
N MET A 234 7.74 6.54 17.73
CA MET A 234 7.20 7.37 16.65
C MET A 234 8.32 8.21 16.05
N GLY A 235 8.52 8.08 14.76
CA GLY A 235 9.48 8.87 13.99
C GLY A 235 8.90 10.20 13.50
N PRO A 236 9.63 10.95 12.66
CA PRO A 236 9.14 12.19 12.05
C PRO A 236 8.07 11.91 10.99
N LEU A 237 7.27 12.91 10.68
CA LEU A 237 6.43 12.91 9.48
C LEU A 237 7.30 12.84 8.22
N THR A 238 6.80 12.19 7.18
CA THR A 238 7.57 11.87 5.97
C THR A 238 8.06 13.12 5.23
N SER A 239 7.38 14.26 5.36
CA SER A 239 7.81 15.51 4.72
C SER A 239 7.26 16.75 5.41
N PRO A 240 7.90 17.94 5.23
CA PRO A 240 7.37 19.20 5.73
C PRO A 240 5.96 19.51 5.24
N MET A 241 5.65 19.16 3.98
CA MET A 241 4.31 19.35 3.42
C MET A 241 3.21 18.59 4.19
N HIS A 242 3.54 17.44 4.78
CA HIS A 242 2.58 16.67 5.60
C HIS A 242 2.47 17.22 7.01
N ARG A 243 3.54 17.82 7.53
CA ARG A 243 3.50 18.53 8.82
C ARG A 243 2.60 19.76 8.76
N ASP A 244 2.62 20.49 7.66
CA ASP A 244 1.96 21.80 7.50
C ASP A 244 0.48 21.67 7.07
N ARG A 245 -0.06 20.45 6.96
CA ARG A 245 -1.48 20.15 6.67
C ARG A 245 -2.31 19.90 7.91
#